data_feacf3185b682c282923804ec53cf76c
#
_entry.id   feacf3185b682c282923804ec53cf76c
#
_cell.length_a   1.000
_cell.length_b   1.000
_cell.length_c   1.000
_cell.angle_alpha   90.00
_cell.angle_beta   90.00
_cell.angle_gamma   90.00
#
_symmetry.space_group_name_H-M   'P 1'
#
loop_
_entity.id
_entity.type
_entity.pdbx_description
1 polymer ?
#
loop_
_entity_poly.entity_id
_entity_poly.type
_entity_poly.pdbx_seq_one_letter_code
_entity_poly.pdbx_strand_id
1 'polypeptide(L)'
;MRNLSASAIFFLSACFCTQTSAFVTSHKSVPNTRVAPLQATGKDTDNVIALTREDGKNEKLRKALEGSYETVELPCIAHANGPDLDSLPLRLQESWDYVIVTSPEAAKVVAGAWESVASNPPPVAAVGKATQEALNEFGIEVCFTPSKATAATLVVELPGETPCRIMYPASCKAKKTLEDGLSKRGFDVVRLNTYDTVTASWTSVEKEQATRCNVACFASPSSVKGWLKNTDNDQSVLAACIGETSATACREMGWPEDRIFFPEKPGIDGWVEAVKEATQSLHFTQT
;
A
#
# COMPACT_ATOMS: atom_id res chain seq x y z
N MET A 1 -53.97 33.17 11.39
CA MET A 1 -54.38 33.28 12.81
C MET A 1 -53.17 32.97 13.67
N ARG A 2 -52.68 34.04 14.26
CA ARG A 2 -52.18 34.17 15.64
C ARG A 2 -50.97 33.31 15.99
N ASN A 3 -49.86 33.91 16.17
CA ASN A 3 -49.30 34.86 17.18
C ASN A 3 -48.33 34.15 18.10
N LEU A 4 -47.05 34.59 18.06
CA LEU A 4 -46.30 35.32 19.13
C LEU A 4 -45.98 34.45 20.35
N SER A 5 -44.79 34.48 20.94
CA SER A 5 -44.00 35.59 21.47
C SER A 5 -42.69 35.05 22.07
N ALA A 6 -41.59 35.62 21.81
CA ALA A 6 -40.55 36.27 22.54
C ALA A 6 -40.55 36.18 24.08
N SER A 7 -39.40 35.91 24.67
CA SER A 7 -38.88 36.70 25.81
C SER A 7 -37.39 36.41 26.08
N ALA A 8 -36.62 37.46 26.01
CA ALA A 8 -35.28 37.60 26.54
C ALA A 8 -35.31 37.90 28.03
N ILE A 9 -34.36 37.41 28.80
CA ILE A 9 -34.00 37.96 30.10
C ILE A 9 -32.49 38.11 30.23
N PHE A 10 -32.07 39.37 30.34
CA PHE A 10 -30.77 39.82 30.82
C PHE A 10 -30.66 39.62 32.33
N PHE A 11 -29.49 39.27 32.82
CA PHE A 11 -29.02 39.70 34.12
C PHE A 11 -27.51 39.95 34.11
N LEU A 12 -27.19 41.19 34.51
CA LEU A 12 -25.89 41.76 34.78
C LEU A 12 -25.44 41.48 36.22
N SER A 13 -24.14 41.73 36.44
CA SER A 13 -23.49 42.14 37.73
C SER A 13 -22.86 40.97 38.50
N ALA A 14 -21.66 41.04 39.06
CA ALA A 14 -20.81 42.17 39.46
C ALA A 14 -19.36 41.68 39.66
N CYS A 15 -18.44 42.64 39.53
CA CYS A 15 -17.05 42.61 39.98
C CYS A 15 -16.84 42.18 41.43
N PHE A 16 -15.80 41.36 41.66
CA PHE A 16 -15.03 41.48 42.91
C PHE A 16 -13.54 41.31 42.62
N CYS A 17 -12.83 42.39 42.92
CA CYS A 17 -11.38 42.53 42.89
C CYS A 17 -10.83 42.10 44.27
N THR A 18 -9.89 41.14 44.28
CA THR A 18 -8.99 41.00 45.42
C THR A 18 -7.60 40.72 44.92
N GLN A 19 -6.72 41.69 45.18
CA GLN A 19 -5.28 41.58 45.09
C GLN A 19 -4.74 40.64 46.17
N THR A 20 -3.83 39.76 45.83
CA THR A 20 -2.79 39.27 46.78
C THR A 20 -1.51 38.90 46.03
N SER A 21 -0.52 39.67 46.34
CA SER A 21 0.95 39.47 46.46
C SER A 21 1.63 38.45 45.58
N ALA A 22 2.60 39.02 44.86
CA ALA A 22 3.68 38.36 44.16
C ALA A 22 4.58 37.53 45.10
N PHE A 23 4.80 36.24 44.71
CA PHE A 23 5.97 35.48 45.17
C PHE A 23 6.89 35.33 43.97
N VAL A 24 8.01 36.07 44.00
CA VAL A 24 9.13 35.94 43.06
C VAL A 24 9.91 34.69 43.47
N THR A 25 9.78 33.59 42.75
CA THR A 25 10.73 32.49 42.83
C THR A 25 11.69 32.58 41.64
N SER A 26 12.92 32.90 41.94
CA SER A 26 14.05 32.88 41.05
C SER A 26 14.31 31.46 40.55
N HIS A 27 13.92 31.15 39.34
CA HIS A 27 14.38 29.95 38.66
C HIS A 27 15.74 30.25 38.01
N LYS A 28 16.79 29.62 38.57
CA LYS A 28 18.09 29.52 37.93
C LYS A 28 17.91 28.77 36.60
N SER A 29 18.25 29.45 35.51
CA SER A 29 18.35 28.88 34.18
C SER A 29 19.41 27.77 34.16
N VAL A 30 18.98 26.53 33.91
CA VAL A 30 19.87 25.43 33.58
C VAL A 30 20.37 25.68 32.15
N PRO A 31 21.66 25.61 31.85
CA PRO A 31 22.16 25.77 30.49
C PRO A 31 21.64 24.63 29.62
N ASN A 32 20.94 25.01 28.55
CA ASN A 32 20.46 24.10 27.50
C ASN A 32 21.67 23.57 26.72
N THR A 33 22.23 22.46 27.15
CA THR A 33 23.27 21.76 26.41
C THR A 33 22.59 21.17 25.17
N ARG A 34 22.73 21.84 24.04
CA ARG A 34 22.43 21.26 22.74
C ARG A 34 23.25 19.98 22.59
N VAL A 35 22.62 18.84 22.76
CA VAL A 35 23.16 17.58 22.33
C VAL A 35 23.21 17.64 20.80
N ALA A 36 24.41 17.69 20.25
CA ALA A 36 24.63 17.60 18.83
C ALA A 36 24.07 16.25 18.35
N PRO A 37 23.45 16.20 17.19
CA PRO A 37 22.99 14.91 16.64
C PRO A 37 24.23 14.03 16.46
N LEU A 38 24.25 12.87 17.10
CA LEU A 38 25.22 11.82 16.83
C LEU A 38 25.12 11.48 15.33
N GLN A 39 26.14 11.87 14.58
CA GLN A 39 26.35 11.35 13.24
C GLN A 39 26.71 9.86 13.39
N ALA A 40 25.75 9.00 13.18
CA ALA A 40 25.98 7.57 13.04
C ALA A 40 26.72 7.33 11.72
N THR A 41 28.06 7.39 11.76
CA THR A 41 28.94 6.93 10.68
C THR A 41 29.36 5.49 10.99
N GLY A 42 28.47 4.56 10.74
CA GLY A 42 28.73 3.13 10.80
C GLY A 42 27.52 2.39 10.27
N LYS A 43 27.75 1.46 9.34
CA LYS A 43 26.71 0.51 8.91
C LYS A 43 26.35 -0.29 10.15
N ASP A 44 25.08 -0.26 10.57
CA ASP A 44 24.57 -1.14 11.62
C ASP A 44 24.42 -2.55 11.03
N THR A 45 25.55 -3.27 11.01
CA THR A 45 25.66 -4.62 10.44
C THR A 45 25.03 -5.70 11.32
N ASP A 46 24.65 -5.35 12.54
CA ASP A 46 24.06 -6.28 13.50
C ASP A 46 22.56 -6.48 13.26
N ASN A 47 21.91 -5.57 12.53
CA ASN A 47 20.49 -5.63 12.24
C ASN A 47 20.22 -6.00 10.76
N VAL A 48 19.57 -7.15 10.58
CA VAL A 48 19.12 -7.64 9.26
C VAL A 48 17.63 -7.34 9.07
N ILE A 49 17.31 -6.67 7.96
CA ILE A 49 15.96 -6.20 7.64
C ILE A 49 15.35 -7.04 6.52
N ALA A 50 14.24 -7.71 6.79
CA ALA A 50 13.48 -8.46 5.78
C ALA A 50 12.59 -7.54 4.95
N LEU A 51 12.71 -7.59 3.63
CA LEU A 51 11.89 -6.86 2.67
C LEU A 51 10.83 -7.83 2.10
N THR A 52 9.55 -7.63 2.46
CA THR A 52 8.50 -8.65 2.28
C THR A 52 7.54 -8.39 1.13
N ARG A 53 7.70 -7.31 0.36
CA ARG A 53 6.88 -7.09 -0.82
C ARG A 53 7.18 -8.15 -1.89
N GLU A 54 6.31 -8.25 -2.86
CA GLU A 54 6.53 -9.07 -4.05
C GLU A 54 7.86 -8.75 -4.73
N ASP A 55 8.41 -9.73 -5.42
CA ASP A 55 9.66 -9.59 -6.14
C ASP A 55 9.68 -8.37 -7.08
N GLY A 56 10.80 -7.65 -7.12
CA GLY A 56 11.00 -6.42 -7.90
C GLY A 56 10.28 -5.17 -7.34
N LYS A 57 9.55 -5.24 -6.21
CA LYS A 57 8.85 -4.09 -5.63
C LYS A 57 9.55 -3.49 -4.40
N ASN A 58 10.66 -4.09 -3.97
CA ASN A 58 11.41 -3.66 -2.78
C ASN A 58 12.47 -2.60 -3.07
N GLU A 59 12.83 -2.37 -4.33
CA GLU A 59 13.99 -1.58 -4.76
C GLU A 59 14.07 -0.19 -4.12
N LYS A 60 12.93 0.52 -4.03
CA LYS A 60 12.89 1.86 -3.43
C LYS A 60 13.23 1.84 -1.93
N LEU A 61 12.69 0.85 -1.19
CA LEU A 61 12.99 0.71 0.23
C LEU A 61 14.42 0.19 0.42
N ARG A 62 14.85 -0.79 -0.38
CA ARG A 62 16.21 -1.32 -0.34
C ARG A 62 17.25 -0.20 -0.52
N LYS A 63 17.09 0.66 -1.54
CA LYS A 63 17.97 1.82 -1.75
C LYS A 63 17.95 2.80 -0.58
N ALA A 64 16.79 3.06 0.00
CA ALA A 64 16.66 3.99 1.11
C ALA A 64 17.31 3.47 2.42
N LEU A 65 17.45 2.14 2.56
CA LEU A 65 18.12 1.49 3.70
C LEU A 65 19.61 1.18 3.42
N GLU A 66 20.04 1.31 2.16
CA GLU A 66 21.40 1.01 1.73
C GLU A 66 22.44 1.85 2.49
N GLY A 67 23.52 1.21 2.89
CA GLY A 67 24.57 1.87 3.70
C GLY A 67 24.29 1.94 5.20
N SER A 68 23.03 1.78 5.64
CA SER A 68 22.65 1.77 7.05
C SER A 68 22.40 0.37 7.60
N TYR A 69 21.80 -0.53 6.79
CA TYR A 69 21.37 -1.85 7.23
C TYR A 69 21.75 -2.94 6.22
N GLU A 70 21.86 -4.19 6.69
CA GLU A 70 21.80 -5.37 5.82
C GLU A 70 20.33 -5.65 5.49
N THR A 71 20.01 -5.87 4.21
CA THR A 71 18.64 -6.17 3.77
C THR A 71 18.59 -7.52 3.09
N VAL A 72 17.54 -8.31 3.35
CA VAL A 72 17.27 -9.59 2.72
C VAL A 72 15.88 -9.53 2.08
N GLU A 73 15.79 -9.93 0.80
CA GLU A 73 14.50 -10.02 0.12
C GLU A 73 13.84 -11.36 0.44
N LEU A 74 12.68 -11.28 1.11
CA LEU A 74 11.84 -12.41 1.51
C LEU A 74 10.40 -12.15 1.07
N PRO A 75 10.10 -12.27 -0.22
CA PRO A 75 8.77 -11.97 -0.74
C PRO A 75 7.70 -12.81 -0.05
N CYS A 76 6.71 -12.14 0.56
CA CYS A 76 5.58 -12.80 1.18
C CYS A 76 4.36 -12.91 0.25
N ILE A 77 4.43 -12.24 -0.90
CA ILE A 77 3.37 -12.14 -1.89
C ILE A 77 3.95 -12.53 -3.25
N ALA A 78 3.19 -13.35 -3.97
CA ALA A 78 3.48 -13.71 -5.36
C ALA A 78 2.21 -13.61 -6.20
N HIS A 79 2.38 -13.59 -7.51
CA HIS A 79 1.29 -13.71 -8.45
C HIS A 79 1.27 -15.12 -9.04
N ALA A 80 0.09 -15.69 -9.12
CA ALA A 80 -0.17 -16.99 -9.76
C ALA A 80 -1.08 -16.80 -10.97
N ASN A 81 -1.00 -17.73 -11.91
CA ASN A 81 -1.91 -17.75 -13.05
C ASN A 81 -3.35 -17.93 -12.58
N GLY A 82 -4.25 -17.13 -13.13
CA GLY A 82 -5.69 -17.30 -12.92
C GLY A 82 -6.27 -18.34 -13.89
N PRO A 83 -7.49 -18.81 -13.61
CA PRO A 83 -8.13 -19.87 -14.41
C PRO A 83 -8.40 -19.49 -15.88
N ASP A 84 -8.51 -18.20 -16.18
CA ASP A 84 -8.82 -17.72 -17.52
C ASP A 84 -7.58 -17.24 -18.30
N LEU A 85 -6.38 -17.37 -17.74
CA LEU A 85 -5.15 -16.86 -18.38
C LEU A 85 -4.91 -17.48 -19.75
N ASP A 86 -5.06 -18.80 -19.86
CA ASP A 86 -4.79 -19.52 -21.11
C ASP A 86 -5.78 -19.14 -22.24
N SER A 87 -6.96 -18.61 -21.90
CA SER A 87 -7.94 -18.10 -22.85
C SER A 87 -7.65 -16.68 -23.34
N LEU A 88 -6.84 -15.92 -22.61
CA LEU A 88 -6.60 -14.50 -22.88
C LEU A 88 -6.08 -14.22 -24.29
N PRO A 89 -5.09 -14.95 -24.85
CA PRO A 89 -4.60 -14.72 -26.21
C PRO A 89 -5.67 -14.87 -27.28
N LEU A 90 -6.58 -15.87 -27.13
CA LEU A 90 -7.69 -16.08 -28.06
C LEU A 90 -8.75 -15.00 -27.90
N ARG A 91 -9.08 -14.61 -26.67
CA ARG A 91 -10.04 -13.55 -26.38
C ARG A 91 -9.59 -12.18 -26.89
N LEU A 92 -8.30 -11.86 -26.82
CA LEU A 92 -7.76 -10.62 -27.37
C LEU A 92 -7.93 -10.47 -28.87
N GLN A 93 -8.13 -11.56 -29.61
CA GLN A 93 -8.38 -11.56 -31.07
C GLN A 93 -9.84 -11.27 -31.44
N GLU A 94 -10.75 -11.28 -30.48
CA GLU A 94 -12.14 -10.90 -30.69
C GLU A 94 -12.29 -9.36 -30.82
N SER A 95 -13.44 -8.90 -31.31
CA SER A 95 -13.73 -7.48 -31.38
C SER A 95 -14.16 -6.95 -30.02
N TRP A 96 -13.43 -5.96 -29.53
CA TRP A 96 -13.70 -5.25 -28.28
C TRP A 96 -13.70 -3.75 -28.52
N ASP A 97 -14.63 -3.04 -27.89
CA ASP A 97 -14.62 -1.57 -27.86
C ASP A 97 -13.57 -1.07 -26.87
N TYR A 98 -13.33 -1.82 -25.79
CA TYR A 98 -12.25 -1.56 -24.84
C TYR A 98 -11.69 -2.84 -24.22
N VAL A 99 -10.38 -2.81 -23.94
CA VAL A 99 -9.73 -3.69 -22.95
C VAL A 99 -9.38 -2.83 -21.74
N ILE A 100 -9.95 -3.11 -20.58
CA ILE A 100 -9.72 -2.34 -19.36
C ILE A 100 -8.66 -3.00 -18.49
N VAL A 101 -7.59 -2.25 -18.19
CA VAL A 101 -6.47 -2.71 -17.35
C VAL A 101 -6.42 -1.88 -16.07
N THR A 102 -6.46 -2.55 -14.91
CA THR A 102 -6.65 -1.88 -13.61
C THR A 102 -5.43 -1.87 -12.69
N SER A 103 -4.35 -2.53 -13.08
CA SER A 103 -3.11 -2.58 -12.29
C SER A 103 -1.89 -2.80 -13.18
N PRO A 104 -0.67 -2.45 -12.71
CA PRO A 104 0.57 -2.79 -13.42
C PRO A 104 0.77 -4.31 -13.59
N GLU A 105 0.25 -5.13 -12.68
CA GLU A 105 0.31 -6.58 -12.82
C GLU A 105 -0.62 -7.08 -13.94
N ALA A 106 -1.84 -6.55 -14.02
CA ALA A 106 -2.73 -6.81 -15.15
C ALA A 106 -2.10 -6.36 -16.48
N ALA A 107 -1.33 -5.27 -16.48
CA ALA A 107 -0.60 -4.79 -17.65
C ALA A 107 0.45 -5.82 -18.13
N LYS A 108 1.22 -6.41 -17.22
CA LYS A 108 2.18 -7.49 -17.55
C LYS A 108 1.48 -8.72 -18.15
N VAL A 109 0.36 -9.11 -17.54
CA VAL A 109 -0.42 -10.27 -17.99
C VAL A 109 -0.97 -10.02 -19.41
N VAL A 110 -1.54 -8.83 -19.66
CA VAL A 110 -2.02 -8.45 -21.00
C VAL A 110 -0.87 -8.39 -22.00
N ALA A 111 0.25 -7.81 -21.62
CA ALA A 111 1.44 -7.71 -22.47
C ALA A 111 1.96 -9.08 -22.89
N GLY A 112 1.98 -10.06 -21.99
CA GLY A 112 2.37 -11.43 -22.31
C GLY A 112 1.50 -12.13 -23.37
N ALA A 113 0.26 -11.67 -23.52
CA ALA A 113 -0.66 -12.17 -24.54
C ALA A 113 -0.78 -11.24 -25.77
N TRP A 114 -0.22 -10.03 -25.71
CA TRP A 114 -0.45 -8.96 -26.71
C TRP A 114 0.10 -9.28 -28.09
N GLU A 115 1.18 -10.06 -28.18
CA GLU A 115 1.73 -10.49 -29.46
C GLU A 115 0.74 -11.33 -30.32
N SER A 116 -0.28 -11.92 -29.65
CA SER A 116 -1.34 -12.66 -30.32
C SER A 116 -2.34 -11.77 -31.03
N VAL A 117 -2.33 -10.45 -30.72
CA VAL A 117 -3.26 -9.47 -31.33
C VAL A 117 -2.78 -9.16 -32.75
N ALA A 118 -3.64 -9.43 -33.71
CA ALA A 118 -3.40 -9.13 -35.12
C ALA A 118 -3.34 -7.62 -35.40
N SER A 119 -3.28 -7.23 -36.66
CA SER A 119 -3.03 -5.87 -37.17
C SER A 119 -3.99 -4.75 -36.67
N ASN A 120 -5.01 -5.06 -35.87
CA ASN A 120 -5.96 -4.09 -35.35
C ASN A 120 -6.22 -4.33 -33.84
N PRO A 121 -5.30 -3.86 -32.97
CA PRO A 121 -5.46 -4.05 -31.54
C PRO A 121 -6.68 -3.29 -31.01
N PRO A 122 -7.39 -3.86 -30.00
CA PRO A 122 -8.52 -3.17 -29.37
C PRO A 122 -8.04 -1.94 -28.59
N PRO A 123 -8.87 -0.89 -28.47
CA PRO A 123 -8.57 0.27 -27.63
C PRO A 123 -8.35 -0.14 -26.17
N VAL A 124 -7.30 0.39 -25.52
CA VAL A 124 -6.95 0.06 -24.13
C VAL A 124 -7.24 1.24 -23.21
N ALA A 125 -7.98 0.97 -22.12
CA ALA A 125 -8.22 1.92 -21.06
C ALA A 125 -7.47 1.48 -19.78
N ALA A 126 -6.73 2.40 -19.16
CA ALA A 126 -6.01 2.15 -17.90
C ALA A 126 -6.68 2.89 -16.73
N VAL A 127 -6.77 2.24 -15.56
CA VAL A 127 -7.40 2.88 -14.38
C VAL A 127 -6.59 4.04 -13.81
N GLY A 128 -5.30 4.13 -14.11
CA GLY A 128 -4.45 5.19 -13.60
C GLY A 128 -3.05 5.20 -14.20
N LYS A 129 -2.31 6.26 -13.90
CA LYS A 129 -1.01 6.58 -14.49
C LYS A 129 0.03 5.44 -14.38
N ALA A 130 0.16 4.81 -13.21
CA ALA A 130 1.10 3.71 -13.05
C ALA A 130 0.78 2.49 -13.94
N THR A 131 -0.50 2.24 -14.20
CA THR A 131 -0.94 1.18 -15.12
C THR A 131 -0.69 1.58 -16.57
N GLN A 132 -0.95 2.84 -16.92
CA GLN A 132 -0.64 3.38 -18.25
C GLN A 132 0.86 3.32 -18.54
N GLU A 133 1.70 3.75 -17.61
CA GLU A 133 3.16 3.68 -17.74
C GLU A 133 3.63 2.24 -17.98
N ALA A 134 3.10 1.29 -17.19
CA ALA A 134 3.44 -0.13 -17.35
C ALA A 134 3.00 -0.68 -18.72
N LEU A 135 1.83 -0.30 -19.25
CA LEU A 135 1.39 -0.69 -20.59
C LEU A 135 2.28 -0.10 -21.68
N ASN A 136 2.64 1.19 -21.55
CA ASN A 136 3.50 1.89 -22.51
C ASN A 136 4.92 1.26 -22.57
N GLU A 137 5.47 0.79 -21.45
CA GLU A 137 6.74 0.05 -21.40
C GLU A 137 6.71 -1.22 -22.28
N PHE A 138 5.54 -1.82 -22.47
CA PHE A 138 5.32 -2.96 -23.37
C PHE A 138 4.86 -2.55 -24.77
N GLY A 139 4.88 -1.27 -25.10
CA GLY A 139 4.44 -0.76 -26.42
C GLY A 139 2.93 -0.79 -26.63
N ILE A 140 2.14 -0.92 -25.57
CA ILE A 140 0.66 -0.91 -25.63
C ILE A 140 0.17 0.50 -25.38
N GLU A 141 -0.41 1.12 -26.40
CA GLU A 141 -0.95 2.48 -26.33
C GLU A 141 -2.26 2.51 -25.52
N VAL A 142 -2.37 3.47 -24.60
CA VAL A 142 -3.57 3.69 -23.79
C VAL A 142 -4.36 4.86 -24.34
N CYS A 143 -5.59 4.61 -24.77
CA CYS A 143 -6.48 5.63 -25.34
C CYS A 143 -7.30 6.39 -24.28
N PHE A 144 -7.45 5.83 -23.06
CA PHE A 144 -8.23 6.46 -22.00
C PHE A 144 -7.67 6.17 -20.60
N THR A 145 -7.65 7.23 -19.77
CA THR A 145 -7.34 7.15 -18.34
C THR A 145 -8.24 8.11 -17.57
N PRO A 146 -8.94 7.69 -16.50
CA PRO A 146 -9.86 8.55 -15.77
C PRO A 146 -9.14 9.66 -14.98
N SER A 147 -9.87 10.70 -14.62
CA SER A 147 -9.36 11.84 -13.84
C SER A 147 -8.82 11.47 -12.46
N LYS A 148 -9.36 10.39 -11.88
CA LYS A 148 -8.87 9.79 -10.63
C LYS A 148 -8.63 8.29 -10.86
N ALA A 149 -7.52 7.78 -10.35
CA ALA A 149 -7.10 6.38 -10.49
C ALA A 149 -7.97 5.42 -9.64
N THR A 150 -9.27 5.38 -9.90
CA THR A 150 -10.23 4.49 -9.24
C THR A 150 -11.18 3.82 -10.25
N ALA A 151 -11.59 2.59 -9.96
CA ALA A 151 -12.59 1.89 -10.76
C ALA A 151 -13.91 2.67 -10.85
N ALA A 152 -14.33 3.31 -9.75
CA ALA A 152 -15.57 4.10 -9.72
C ALA A 152 -15.51 5.30 -10.67
N THR A 153 -14.39 6.03 -10.73
CA THR A 153 -14.20 7.16 -11.64
C THR A 153 -14.13 6.66 -13.09
N LEU A 154 -13.43 5.57 -13.36
CA LEU A 154 -13.37 4.98 -14.69
C LEU A 154 -14.77 4.58 -15.18
N VAL A 155 -15.58 3.97 -14.32
CA VAL A 155 -16.98 3.63 -14.63
C VAL A 155 -17.78 4.84 -15.12
N VAL A 156 -17.60 6.00 -14.48
CA VAL A 156 -18.36 7.23 -14.81
C VAL A 156 -17.83 7.87 -16.10
N GLU A 157 -16.51 7.93 -16.23
CA GLU A 157 -15.85 8.75 -17.26
C GLU A 157 -15.51 7.99 -18.55
N LEU A 158 -15.52 6.64 -18.55
CA LEU A 158 -15.21 5.86 -19.76
C LEU A 158 -16.19 6.25 -20.89
N PRO A 159 -15.68 6.77 -22.03
CA PRO A 159 -16.54 7.10 -23.17
C PRO A 159 -17.10 5.81 -23.81
N GLY A 160 -18.23 5.94 -24.47
CA GLY A 160 -18.86 4.84 -25.21
C GLY A 160 -20.38 4.94 -25.15
N GLU A 161 -21.00 4.51 -26.25
CA GLU A 161 -22.45 4.35 -26.39
C GLU A 161 -22.79 2.86 -26.40
N THR A 162 -24.02 2.52 -26.03
CA THR A 162 -24.50 1.13 -26.08
C THR A 162 -24.94 0.76 -27.50
N PRO A 163 -24.58 -0.44 -28.02
CA PRO A 163 -23.83 -1.49 -27.32
C PRO A 163 -22.32 -1.22 -27.25
N CYS A 164 -21.68 -1.49 -26.10
CA CYS A 164 -20.24 -1.38 -25.92
C CYS A 164 -19.74 -2.67 -25.24
N ARG A 165 -18.85 -3.37 -25.91
CA ARG A 165 -18.30 -4.66 -25.44
C ARG A 165 -16.92 -4.48 -24.87
N ILE A 166 -16.77 -4.86 -23.61
CA ILE A 166 -15.56 -4.61 -22.82
C ILE A 166 -14.95 -5.92 -22.33
N MET A 167 -13.65 -6.10 -22.58
CA MET A 167 -12.87 -7.14 -21.92
C MET A 167 -12.16 -6.58 -20.68
N TYR A 168 -12.25 -7.30 -19.57
CA TYR A 168 -11.63 -6.92 -18.31
C TYR A 168 -10.76 -8.05 -17.76
N PRO A 169 -9.46 -8.13 -18.16
CA PRO A 169 -8.48 -8.99 -17.53
C PRO A 169 -8.19 -8.52 -16.10
N ALA A 170 -8.47 -9.35 -15.11
CA ALA A 170 -8.52 -8.97 -13.71
C ALA A 170 -7.86 -10.01 -12.80
N SER A 171 -7.49 -9.57 -11.59
CA SER A 171 -7.22 -10.49 -10.49
C SER A 171 -8.46 -11.27 -10.10
N CYS A 172 -8.31 -12.53 -9.72
CA CYS A 172 -9.38 -13.33 -9.10
C CYS A 172 -10.04 -12.62 -7.91
N LYS A 173 -9.27 -11.78 -7.18
CA LYS A 173 -9.70 -11.02 -6.00
C LYS A 173 -10.21 -9.62 -6.32
N ALA A 174 -10.30 -9.23 -7.60
CA ALA A 174 -10.80 -7.91 -7.97
C ALA A 174 -12.26 -7.73 -7.54
N LYS A 175 -12.57 -6.55 -6.96
CA LYS A 175 -13.94 -6.21 -6.58
C LYS A 175 -14.80 -6.03 -7.82
N LYS A 176 -16.11 -6.29 -7.70
CA LYS A 176 -17.08 -6.17 -8.81
C LYS A 176 -17.46 -4.74 -9.18
N THR A 177 -16.87 -3.73 -8.52
CA THR A 177 -17.21 -2.31 -8.73
C THR A 177 -17.17 -1.90 -10.20
N LEU A 178 -16.20 -2.36 -10.96
CA LEU A 178 -16.05 -2.03 -12.37
C LEU A 178 -17.10 -2.77 -13.23
N GLU A 179 -17.23 -4.08 -13.07
CA GLU A 179 -18.24 -4.90 -13.75
C GLU A 179 -19.65 -4.36 -13.51
N ASP A 180 -20.04 -4.27 -12.22
CA ASP A 180 -21.38 -3.85 -11.82
C ASP A 180 -21.68 -2.41 -12.29
N GLY A 181 -20.70 -1.52 -12.24
CA GLY A 181 -20.85 -0.14 -12.65
C GLY A 181 -21.02 0.03 -14.15
N LEU A 182 -20.20 -0.64 -14.96
CA LEU A 182 -20.30 -0.59 -16.43
C LEU A 182 -21.53 -1.32 -16.95
N SER A 183 -21.88 -2.47 -16.35
CA SER A 183 -23.11 -3.18 -16.70
C SER A 183 -24.36 -2.35 -16.43
N LYS A 184 -24.39 -1.53 -15.36
CA LYS A 184 -25.49 -0.58 -15.09
C LYS A 184 -25.58 0.52 -16.15
N ARG A 185 -24.51 0.83 -16.85
CA ARG A 185 -24.49 1.72 -18.01
C ARG A 185 -24.95 1.03 -19.32
N GLY A 186 -25.24 -0.27 -19.27
CA GLY A 186 -25.64 -1.06 -20.44
C GLY A 186 -24.47 -1.61 -21.26
N PHE A 187 -23.23 -1.59 -20.72
CA PHE A 187 -22.08 -2.17 -21.37
C PHE A 187 -22.00 -3.67 -21.12
N ASP A 188 -21.56 -4.43 -22.12
CA ASP A 188 -21.31 -5.88 -22.02
C ASP A 188 -19.88 -6.11 -21.52
N VAL A 189 -19.75 -6.48 -20.25
CA VAL A 189 -18.42 -6.65 -19.60
C VAL A 189 -18.09 -8.13 -19.46
N VAL A 190 -17.06 -8.55 -20.18
CA VAL A 190 -16.48 -9.90 -20.06
C VAL A 190 -15.26 -9.84 -19.18
N ARG A 191 -15.39 -10.27 -17.93
CA ARG A 191 -14.28 -10.40 -16.99
C ARG A 191 -13.54 -11.71 -17.23
N LEU A 192 -12.22 -11.65 -17.26
CA LEU A 192 -11.31 -12.79 -17.25
C LEU A 192 -10.46 -12.75 -15.97
N ASN A 193 -10.51 -13.80 -15.17
CA ASN A 193 -9.68 -13.94 -13.98
C ASN A 193 -8.30 -14.47 -14.40
N THR A 194 -7.43 -13.57 -14.81
CA THR A 194 -6.16 -13.91 -15.47
C THR A 194 -5.00 -14.12 -14.53
N TYR A 195 -5.10 -13.60 -13.29
CA TYR A 195 -4.09 -13.83 -12.26
C TYR A 195 -4.70 -13.78 -10.86
N ASP A 196 -3.97 -14.33 -9.88
CA ASP A 196 -4.31 -14.23 -8.46
C ASP A 196 -3.11 -13.73 -7.66
N THR A 197 -3.37 -13.02 -6.58
CA THR A 197 -2.36 -12.66 -5.58
C THR A 197 -2.36 -13.72 -4.50
N VAL A 198 -1.26 -14.44 -4.39
CA VAL A 198 -1.10 -15.55 -3.46
C VAL A 198 0.03 -15.28 -2.46
N THR A 199 0.07 -16.07 -1.40
CA THR A 199 1.24 -16.12 -0.52
C THR A 199 2.39 -16.77 -1.29
N ALA A 200 3.54 -16.11 -1.33
CA ALA A 200 4.77 -16.72 -1.83
C ALA A 200 5.17 -17.91 -0.95
N SER A 201 5.69 -18.96 -1.55
CA SER A 201 6.23 -20.11 -0.82
C SER A 201 7.74 -19.99 -0.78
N TRP A 202 8.33 -19.97 0.40
CA TRP A 202 9.77 -19.84 0.56
C TRP A 202 10.50 -21.19 0.45
N THR A 203 11.66 -21.11 -0.15
CA THR A 203 12.66 -22.19 -0.15
C THR A 203 13.25 -22.38 1.25
N SER A 204 13.98 -23.48 1.47
CA SER A 204 14.72 -23.70 2.71
C SER A 204 15.75 -22.59 2.99
N VAL A 205 16.37 -22.04 1.95
CA VAL A 205 17.35 -20.96 2.07
C VAL A 205 16.67 -19.65 2.55
N GLU A 206 15.53 -19.29 1.96
CA GLU A 206 14.77 -18.12 2.40
C GLU A 206 14.25 -18.25 3.84
N LYS A 207 13.81 -19.44 4.24
CA LYS A 207 13.42 -19.72 5.63
C LYS A 207 14.60 -19.57 6.60
N GLU A 208 15.78 -20.06 6.23
CA GLU A 208 17.00 -19.86 7.01
C GLU A 208 17.39 -18.38 7.09
N GLN A 209 17.30 -17.64 5.99
CA GLN A 209 17.54 -16.20 5.99
C GLN A 209 16.56 -15.45 6.93
N ALA A 210 15.30 -15.85 6.98
CA ALA A 210 14.31 -15.24 7.85
C ALA A 210 14.68 -15.36 9.34
N THR A 211 15.32 -16.45 9.77
CA THR A 211 15.76 -16.60 11.16
C THR A 211 16.85 -15.63 11.58
N ARG A 212 17.53 -15.00 10.64
CA ARG A 212 18.57 -13.98 10.88
C ARG A 212 18.01 -12.57 10.97
N CYS A 213 16.75 -12.37 10.57
CA CYS A 213 16.15 -11.05 10.52
C CYS A 213 15.71 -10.57 11.91
N ASN A 214 15.97 -9.31 12.22
CA ASN A 214 15.54 -8.64 13.44
C ASN A 214 14.26 -7.83 13.21
N VAL A 215 14.08 -7.32 11.98
CA VAL A 215 12.95 -6.50 11.58
C VAL A 215 12.36 -7.03 10.27
N ALA A 216 11.04 -7.10 10.17
CA ALA A 216 10.33 -7.40 8.93
C ALA A 216 9.49 -6.19 8.46
N CYS A 217 9.68 -5.80 7.19
CA CYS A 217 9.03 -4.65 6.58
C CYS A 217 7.70 -5.06 5.91
N PHE A 218 6.55 -4.61 6.44
CA PHE A 218 5.24 -4.98 5.92
C PHE A 218 4.54 -3.84 5.18
N ALA A 219 4.19 -4.07 3.90
CA ALA A 219 3.47 -3.10 3.06
C ALA A 219 1.96 -3.33 3.00
N SER A 220 1.47 -4.45 3.49
CA SER A 220 0.05 -4.83 3.41
C SER A 220 -0.31 -5.95 4.38
N PRO A 221 -1.62 -6.12 4.71
CA PRO A 221 -2.10 -7.28 5.46
C PRO A 221 -1.71 -8.63 4.85
N SER A 222 -1.63 -8.69 3.51
CA SER A 222 -1.24 -9.92 2.80
C SER A 222 0.22 -10.28 3.04
N SER A 223 1.12 -9.30 3.15
CA SER A 223 2.53 -9.56 3.47
C SER A 223 2.71 -10.06 4.91
N VAL A 224 1.94 -9.53 5.87
CA VAL A 224 1.91 -10.04 7.25
C VAL A 224 1.48 -11.51 7.29
N LYS A 225 0.36 -11.84 6.61
CA LYS A 225 -0.12 -13.23 6.48
C LYS A 225 0.92 -14.14 5.82
N GLY A 226 1.58 -13.64 4.78
CA GLY A 226 2.60 -14.39 4.05
C GLY A 226 3.81 -14.69 4.92
N TRP A 227 4.27 -13.74 5.74
CA TRP A 227 5.33 -13.94 6.72
C TRP A 227 4.98 -15.07 7.69
N LEU A 228 3.85 -14.95 8.40
CA LEU A 228 3.40 -15.94 9.37
C LEU A 228 3.29 -17.35 8.78
N LYS A 229 2.76 -17.45 7.55
CA LYS A 229 2.65 -18.75 6.88
C LYS A 229 4.02 -19.38 6.59
N ASN A 230 5.01 -18.58 6.22
CA ASN A 230 6.34 -19.08 5.87
C ASN A 230 7.24 -19.33 7.09
N THR A 231 6.96 -18.70 8.22
CA THR A 231 7.72 -18.80 9.48
C THR A 231 7.01 -19.59 10.56
N ASP A 232 5.98 -20.37 10.21
CA ASP A 232 5.21 -21.18 11.16
C ASP A 232 4.65 -20.35 12.34
N ASN A 233 4.15 -19.14 12.03
CA ASN A 233 3.63 -18.12 12.96
C ASN A 233 4.69 -17.49 13.88
N ASP A 234 5.94 -17.43 13.47
CA ASP A 234 6.96 -16.71 14.23
C ASP A 234 6.75 -15.19 14.16
N GLN A 235 6.65 -14.58 15.34
CA GLN A 235 6.49 -13.15 15.59
C GLN A 235 7.70 -12.58 16.39
N SER A 236 8.82 -13.28 16.36
CA SER A 236 10.04 -12.86 17.08
C SER A 236 10.69 -11.62 16.47
N VAL A 237 10.42 -11.31 15.21
CA VAL A 237 10.90 -10.10 14.55
C VAL A 237 10.06 -8.87 14.93
N LEU A 238 10.65 -7.68 14.86
CA LEU A 238 9.93 -6.43 14.96
C LEU A 238 9.22 -6.12 13.64
N ALA A 239 8.00 -5.62 13.70
CA ALA A 239 7.19 -5.31 12.54
C ALA A 239 7.33 -3.82 12.17
N ALA A 240 8.06 -3.51 11.09
CA ALA A 240 8.11 -2.17 10.51
C ALA A 240 7.06 -2.06 9.38
N CYS A 241 5.95 -1.42 9.66
CA CYS A 241 4.83 -1.30 8.73
C CYS A 241 4.88 0.01 7.92
N ILE A 242 4.47 -0.03 6.65
CA ILE A 242 4.40 1.17 5.80
C ILE A 242 3.35 2.17 6.28
N GLY A 243 2.40 1.74 7.11
CA GLY A 243 1.32 2.55 7.66
C GLY A 243 0.31 1.73 8.46
N GLU A 244 -0.69 2.43 8.99
CA GLU A 244 -1.69 1.90 9.95
C GLU A 244 -2.39 0.61 9.50
N THR A 245 -2.74 0.48 8.21
CA THR A 245 -3.44 -0.73 7.71
C THR A 245 -2.62 -2.01 7.91
N SER A 246 -1.30 -1.94 7.71
CA SER A 246 -0.40 -3.08 7.94
C SER A 246 -0.15 -3.31 9.43
N ALA A 247 -0.04 -2.22 10.22
CA ALA A 247 0.10 -2.28 11.67
C ALA A 247 -1.13 -2.92 12.34
N THR A 248 -2.34 -2.54 11.92
CA THR A 248 -3.59 -3.17 12.36
C THR A 248 -3.60 -4.67 12.06
N ALA A 249 -3.15 -5.07 10.87
CA ALA A 249 -3.04 -6.48 10.54
C ALA A 249 -2.06 -7.24 11.43
N CYS A 250 -0.93 -6.62 11.82
CA CYS A 250 -0.01 -7.22 12.80
C CYS A 250 -0.69 -7.43 14.16
N ARG A 251 -1.42 -6.42 14.67
CA ARG A 251 -2.19 -6.52 15.93
C ARG A 251 -3.21 -7.65 15.89
N GLU A 252 -4.02 -7.69 14.83
CA GLU A 252 -5.05 -8.70 14.62
C GLU A 252 -4.48 -10.12 14.53
N MET A 253 -3.22 -10.24 14.10
CA MET A 253 -2.52 -11.53 13.99
C MET A 253 -1.62 -11.84 15.18
N GLY A 254 -1.66 -11.01 16.24
CA GLY A 254 -1.07 -11.31 17.53
C GLY A 254 0.32 -10.72 17.79
N TRP A 255 0.85 -9.82 16.94
CA TRP A 255 2.06 -9.08 17.32
C TRP A 255 1.80 -8.23 18.55
N PRO A 256 2.72 -8.25 19.55
CA PRO A 256 2.69 -7.32 20.67
C PRO A 256 2.80 -5.86 20.20
N GLU A 257 2.06 -4.95 20.84
CA GLU A 257 2.00 -3.54 20.41
C GLU A 257 3.37 -2.85 20.46
N ASP A 258 4.19 -3.15 21.42
CA ASP A 258 5.56 -2.66 21.61
C ASP A 258 6.55 -3.18 20.54
N ARG A 259 6.11 -4.10 19.69
CA ARG A 259 6.88 -4.66 18.56
C ARG A 259 6.39 -4.21 17.19
N ILE A 260 5.46 -3.24 17.12
CA ILE A 260 4.87 -2.73 15.88
C ILE A 260 5.24 -1.26 15.72
N PHE A 261 5.90 -0.94 14.61
CA PHE A 261 6.37 0.40 14.26
C PHE A 261 5.77 0.83 12.93
N PHE A 262 5.21 2.03 12.86
CA PHE A 262 4.64 2.57 11.63
C PHE A 262 4.55 4.10 11.67
N PRO A 263 4.67 4.79 10.52
CA PRO A 263 4.60 6.23 10.45
C PRO A 263 3.16 6.75 10.43
N GLU A 264 2.95 7.99 10.86
CA GLU A 264 1.66 8.68 10.68
C GLU A 264 1.30 8.87 9.21
N LYS A 265 2.32 9.13 8.36
CA LYS A 265 2.13 9.32 6.91
C LYS A 265 2.76 8.16 6.14
N PRO A 266 1.93 7.34 5.47
CA PRO A 266 2.43 6.24 4.65
C PRO A 266 3.37 6.73 3.54
N GLY A 267 4.45 5.99 3.28
CA GLY A 267 5.42 6.29 2.23
C GLY A 267 6.79 5.70 2.54
N ILE A 268 7.71 5.76 1.59
CA ILE A 268 9.05 5.19 1.76
C ILE A 268 9.81 5.87 2.90
N ASP A 269 9.79 7.21 2.97
CA ASP A 269 10.53 7.95 4.01
C ASP A 269 10.01 7.61 5.41
N GLY A 270 8.69 7.60 5.60
CA GLY A 270 8.09 7.20 6.87
C GLY A 270 8.36 5.73 7.20
N TRP A 271 8.42 4.86 6.19
CA TRP A 271 8.74 3.46 6.43
C TRP A 271 10.19 3.25 6.87
N VAL A 272 11.12 4.03 6.32
CA VAL A 272 12.52 4.07 6.78
C VAL A 272 12.61 4.52 8.24
N GLU A 273 11.84 5.54 8.65
CA GLU A 273 11.79 5.96 10.06
C GLU A 273 11.25 4.84 10.97
N ALA A 274 10.19 4.13 10.56
CA ALA A 274 9.67 2.98 11.31
C ALA A 274 10.74 1.85 11.47
N VAL A 275 11.57 1.60 10.45
CA VAL A 275 12.69 0.67 10.55
C VAL A 275 13.73 1.17 11.56
N LYS A 276 14.07 2.47 11.54
CA LYS A 276 15.01 3.06 12.50
C LYS A 276 14.51 2.97 13.95
N GLU A 277 13.25 3.31 14.18
CA GLU A 277 12.63 3.18 15.50
C GLU A 277 12.64 1.73 16.00
N ALA A 278 12.30 0.78 15.12
CA ALA A 278 12.36 -0.63 15.42
C ALA A 278 13.78 -1.07 15.82
N THR A 279 14.79 -0.73 15.03
CA THR A 279 16.17 -1.12 15.32
C THR A 279 16.71 -0.48 16.60
N GLN A 280 16.36 0.78 16.87
CA GLN A 280 16.73 1.45 18.10
C GLN A 280 16.14 0.77 19.35
N SER A 281 14.91 0.26 19.26
CA SER A 281 14.27 -0.43 20.39
C SER A 281 15.00 -1.72 20.78
N LEU A 282 15.70 -2.39 19.85
CA LEU A 282 16.52 -3.58 20.14
C LEU A 282 17.70 -3.27 21.07
N HIS A 283 18.30 -2.08 20.94
CA HIS A 283 19.43 -1.69 21.78
C HIS A 283 19.03 -1.38 23.23
N PHE A 284 17.79 -0.93 23.46
CA PHE A 284 17.28 -0.63 24.81
C PHE A 284 16.86 -1.90 25.61
N THR A 285 16.66 -3.01 24.95
CA THR A 285 16.21 -4.26 25.60
C THR A 285 17.39 -5.13 26.08
N GLN A 286 18.65 -4.77 25.71
CA GLN A 286 19.86 -5.51 26.08
C GLN A 286 20.62 -4.91 27.28
N THR A 287 20.15 -3.83 27.86
CA THR A 287 20.68 -3.18 29.07
C THR A 287 19.78 -3.42 30.26
#